data_9310a425ae6949dcba01b4a7e2188bd1
#
_entry.id   9310a425ae6949dcba01b4a7e2188bd1
#
_cell.length_a   1.000
_cell.length_b   1.000
_cell.length_c   1.000
_cell.angle_alpha   90.00
_cell.angle_beta   90.00
_cell.angle_gamma   90.00
#
_symmetry.space_group_name_H-M   'P 1'
#
loop_
_entity.id
_entity.type
_entity.pdbx_description
1 polymer ?
#
loop_
_entity_poly.entity_id
_entity_poly.type
_entity_poly.pdbx_seq_one_letter_code
_entity_poly.pdbx_strand_id
1 'polypeptide(L)'
;MSQEGLSYAAAGVDIEAYERALERVKPLIAATHGKEVAEGVGPFAGLYALPGGGHLAASADGVGTKIKVAIATGNHRVIGADIVSHCVNDIATASARPLFFLDYFATGKLDPAVFGQLIEGMSEACRDAGCALLGGETAEMPGVYALGDYDLAGFIVGLVEQDARREAPSAGDVLVGLRSSGLHTNGYSLARKVFEGAALSPDLSAALMAPHLCYLAEMQKLPWKAAAHITGGGIPGNLPRALPVGLAAVVHKDAWKPNPIFAEIRRRGKVSDDEMWGTFNMGLGMILVMEASAVPEGVTVVGEVVEQSGPERVTFR
;
A
#
# COMPACT_ATOMS: atom_id res chain seq x y z
N MET A 1 34.76 13.05 6.34
CA MET A 1 33.70 12.79 5.37
C MET A 1 32.47 12.37 6.16
N SER A 2 31.41 13.20 6.22
CA SER A 2 30.14 12.80 6.79
C SER A 2 29.60 11.63 5.94
N GLN A 3 29.44 10.44 6.51
CA GLN A 3 28.71 9.37 5.83
C GLN A 3 27.31 9.90 5.58
N GLU A 4 26.97 10.17 4.32
CA GLU A 4 25.59 10.41 3.91
C GLU A 4 24.71 9.26 4.38
N GLY A 5 23.54 9.58 4.91
CA GLY A 5 22.57 8.56 5.35
C GLY A 5 22.06 7.76 4.15
N LEU A 6 21.56 6.56 4.40
CA LEU A 6 20.95 5.74 3.36
C LEU A 6 19.64 6.37 2.88
N SER A 7 19.35 6.28 1.57
CA SER A 7 18.11 6.73 0.95
C SER A 7 17.47 5.60 0.13
N TYR A 8 16.19 5.75 -0.20
CA TYR A 8 15.45 4.77 -1.02
C TYR A 8 16.00 4.74 -2.46
N ALA A 9 16.38 5.90 -3.00
CA ALA A 9 17.06 6.00 -4.29
C ALA A 9 18.41 5.26 -4.27
N ALA A 10 19.22 5.44 -3.22
CA ALA A 10 20.48 4.71 -3.05
C ALA A 10 20.29 3.19 -2.85
N ALA A 11 19.10 2.77 -2.41
CA ALA A 11 18.71 1.37 -2.32
C ALA A 11 18.09 0.81 -3.63
N GLY A 12 18.09 1.59 -4.70
CA GLY A 12 17.69 1.18 -6.05
C GLY A 12 16.23 1.50 -6.41
N VAL A 13 15.52 2.33 -5.63
CA VAL A 13 14.12 2.73 -5.91
C VAL A 13 14.03 4.24 -5.99
N ASP A 14 13.95 4.77 -7.21
CA ASP A 14 13.81 6.20 -7.51
C ASP A 14 12.35 6.52 -7.87
N ILE A 15 11.59 7.00 -6.86
CA ILE A 15 10.16 7.35 -7.01
C ILE A 15 10.00 8.51 -7.99
N GLU A 16 10.86 9.53 -7.93
CA GLU A 16 10.75 10.68 -8.84
C GLU A 16 11.00 10.30 -10.30
N ALA A 17 11.96 9.41 -10.56
CA ALA A 17 12.21 8.89 -11.91
C ALA A 17 10.98 8.12 -12.43
N TYR A 18 10.34 7.32 -11.57
CA TYR A 18 9.10 6.62 -11.90
C TYR A 18 7.97 7.61 -12.22
N GLU A 19 7.74 8.61 -11.37
CA GLU A 19 6.70 9.63 -11.59
C GLU A 19 6.91 10.39 -12.92
N ARG A 20 8.15 10.83 -13.19
CA ARG A 20 8.49 11.46 -14.48
C ARG A 20 8.23 10.54 -15.67
N ALA A 21 8.54 9.26 -15.55
CA ALA A 21 8.28 8.28 -16.61
C ALA A 21 6.77 8.06 -16.81
N LEU A 22 6.02 7.94 -15.72
CA LEU A 22 4.56 7.76 -15.74
C LEU A 22 3.86 8.96 -16.41
N GLU A 23 4.23 10.20 -16.05
CA GLU A 23 3.66 11.40 -16.69
C GLU A 23 3.82 11.40 -18.22
N ARG A 24 4.97 10.91 -18.72
CA ARG A 24 5.22 10.82 -20.17
C ARG A 24 4.34 9.79 -20.88
N VAL A 25 3.96 8.70 -20.20
CA VAL A 25 3.16 7.62 -20.81
C VAL A 25 1.67 7.72 -20.51
N LYS A 26 1.23 8.54 -19.55
CA LYS A 26 -0.17 8.79 -19.24
C LYS A 26 -1.05 9.08 -20.48
N PRO A 27 -0.61 9.91 -21.45
CA PRO A 27 -1.41 10.15 -22.66
C PRO A 27 -1.63 8.89 -23.50
N LEU A 28 -0.64 7.97 -23.54
CA LEU A 28 -0.75 6.69 -24.27
C LEU A 28 -1.76 5.77 -23.57
N ILE A 29 -1.75 5.74 -22.24
CA ILE A 29 -2.73 4.98 -21.46
C ILE A 29 -4.12 5.57 -21.67
N ALA A 30 -4.27 6.89 -21.53
CA ALA A 30 -5.53 7.59 -21.69
C ALA A 30 -6.14 7.41 -23.10
N ALA A 31 -5.31 7.25 -24.15
CA ALA A 31 -5.78 6.98 -25.50
C ALA A 31 -6.50 5.62 -25.64
N THR A 32 -6.36 4.70 -24.68
CA THR A 32 -7.09 3.43 -24.64
C THR A 32 -8.43 3.53 -23.91
N HIS A 33 -8.71 4.67 -23.25
CA HIS A 33 -9.89 4.83 -22.41
C HIS A 33 -11.13 5.14 -23.26
N GLY A 34 -12.16 4.31 -23.12
CA GLY A 34 -13.52 4.62 -23.58
C GLY A 34 -14.29 5.40 -22.52
N LYS A 35 -15.54 5.70 -22.82
CA LYS A 35 -16.48 6.42 -21.93
C LYS A 35 -16.80 5.66 -20.64
N GLU A 36 -16.52 4.36 -20.62
CA GLU A 36 -16.72 3.49 -19.47
C GLU A 36 -15.64 3.65 -18.39
N VAL A 37 -14.47 4.21 -18.73
CA VAL A 37 -13.41 4.47 -17.74
C VAL A 37 -13.76 5.70 -16.94
N ALA A 38 -14.23 5.51 -15.70
CA ALA A 38 -14.59 6.59 -14.78
C ALA A 38 -13.35 7.15 -14.05
N GLU A 39 -12.41 6.26 -13.67
CA GLU A 39 -11.12 6.62 -13.11
C GLU A 39 -10.03 5.74 -13.71
N GLY A 40 -8.94 6.36 -14.16
CA GLY A 40 -7.80 5.68 -14.75
C GLY A 40 -6.57 5.69 -13.84
N VAL A 41 -5.41 6.11 -14.39
CA VAL A 41 -4.14 6.16 -13.65
C VAL A 41 -4.09 7.37 -12.72
N GLY A 42 -3.81 7.12 -11.43
CA GLY A 42 -3.65 8.14 -10.39
C GLY A 42 -4.28 7.74 -9.04
N PRO A 43 -5.57 7.41 -8.98
CA PRO A 43 -6.20 6.79 -7.80
C PRO A 43 -5.59 5.43 -7.43
N PHE A 44 -5.99 4.87 -6.28
CA PHE A 44 -5.52 3.56 -5.82
C PHE A 44 -6.08 2.39 -6.64
N ALA A 45 -7.27 2.58 -7.24
CA ALA A 45 -7.90 1.62 -8.13
C ALA A 45 -8.43 2.31 -9.38
N GLY A 46 -8.38 1.63 -10.53
CA GLY A 46 -9.09 2.02 -11.73
C GLY A 46 -10.58 1.69 -11.60
N LEU A 47 -11.45 2.58 -12.13
CA LEU A 47 -12.90 2.37 -12.13
C LEU A 47 -13.45 2.27 -13.55
N TYR A 48 -14.19 1.20 -13.82
CA TYR A 48 -14.83 0.93 -15.08
C TYR A 48 -16.35 0.80 -14.91
N ALA A 49 -17.11 1.66 -15.58
CA ALA A 49 -18.57 1.70 -15.47
C ALA A 49 -19.24 0.46 -16.08
N LEU A 50 -20.21 -0.09 -15.37
CA LEU A 50 -20.99 -1.25 -15.84
C LEU A 50 -22.28 -0.82 -16.53
N PRO A 51 -22.73 -1.56 -17.56
CA PRO A 51 -24.09 -1.43 -18.06
C PRO A 51 -25.10 -1.70 -16.95
N GLY A 52 -26.03 -0.77 -16.69
CA GLY A 52 -27.01 -0.91 -15.63
C GLY A 52 -26.64 -0.24 -14.32
N GLY A 53 -25.46 0.35 -14.20
CA GLY A 53 -25.00 1.13 -13.05
C GLY A 53 -23.94 0.42 -12.23
N GLY A 54 -23.28 1.18 -11.33
CA GLY A 54 -22.13 0.70 -10.57
C GLY A 54 -20.83 0.68 -11.40
N HIS A 55 -19.72 0.29 -10.75
CA HIS A 55 -18.41 0.22 -11.39
C HIS A 55 -17.66 -1.03 -10.95
N LEU A 56 -16.85 -1.60 -11.83
CA LEU A 56 -15.76 -2.46 -11.41
C LEU A 56 -14.61 -1.58 -10.91
N ALA A 57 -14.06 -1.93 -9.77
CA ALA A 57 -12.79 -1.41 -9.27
C ALA A 57 -11.72 -2.48 -9.49
N ALA A 58 -10.58 -2.11 -10.03
CA ALA A 58 -9.48 -3.04 -10.24
C ALA A 58 -8.15 -2.40 -9.82
N SER A 59 -7.30 -3.20 -9.18
CA SER A 59 -5.92 -2.85 -8.84
C SER A 59 -4.99 -4.03 -9.09
N ALA A 60 -3.73 -3.74 -9.36
CA ALA A 60 -2.66 -4.71 -9.48
C ALA A 60 -1.43 -4.20 -8.73
N ASP A 61 -0.81 -5.07 -7.93
CA ASP A 61 0.39 -4.73 -7.17
C ASP A 61 1.32 -5.93 -7.03
N GLY A 62 2.55 -5.68 -6.60
CA GLY A 62 3.54 -6.69 -6.25
C GLY A 62 3.92 -6.62 -4.78
N VAL A 63 4.36 -7.73 -4.20
CA VAL A 63 4.87 -7.74 -2.81
C VAL A 63 6.18 -6.96 -2.69
N GLY A 64 6.95 -6.91 -3.76
CA GLY A 64 8.25 -6.26 -3.76
C GLY A 64 9.30 -7.01 -2.94
N THR A 65 10.32 -6.27 -2.48
CA THR A 65 11.52 -6.91 -1.93
C THR A 65 11.38 -7.47 -0.50
N LYS A 66 10.19 -7.42 0.12
CA LYS A 66 9.84 -8.21 1.33
C LYS A 66 10.05 -9.71 1.09
N ILE A 67 9.84 -10.15 -0.14
CA ILE A 67 10.09 -11.53 -0.57
C ILE A 67 11.48 -12.03 -0.17
N LYS A 68 12.51 -11.17 -0.26
CA LYS A 68 13.89 -11.56 0.14
C LYS A 68 14.01 -11.83 1.65
N VAL A 69 13.21 -11.17 2.47
CA VAL A 69 13.16 -11.47 3.92
C VAL A 69 12.42 -12.78 4.15
N ALA A 70 11.33 -13.03 3.41
CA ALA A 70 10.61 -14.30 3.46
C ALA A 70 11.51 -15.50 3.08
N ILE A 71 12.30 -15.36 2.01
CA ILE A 71 13.28 -16.38 1.60
C ILE A 71 14.29 -16.64 2.73
N ALA A 72 14.81 -15.57 3.36
CA ALA A 72 15.80 -15.71 4.43
C ALA A 72 15.21 -16.31 5.73
N THR A 73 13.91 -16.15 5.97
CA THR A 73 13.23 -16.63 7.19
C THR A 73 12.42 -17.91 6.98
N GLY A 74 12.21 -18.33 5.74
CA GLY A 74 11.34 -19.47 5.39
C GLY A 74 9.84 -19.21 5.61
N ASN A 75 9.41 -17.95 5.79
CA ASN A 75 8.03 -17.59 6.07
C ASN A 75 7.35 -17.01 4.83
N HIS A 76 6.89 -17.87 3.93
CA HIS A 76 6.29 -17.47 2.66
C HIS A 76 4.77 -17.27 2.75
N ARG A 77 4.09 -17.89 3.74
CA ARG A 77 2.65 -17.74 3.93
C ARG A 77 2.22 -16.29 4.14
N VAL A 78 3.02 -15.51 4.90
CA VAL A 78 2.75 -14.08 5.11
C VAL A 78 2.77 -13.31 3.79
N ILE A 79 3.66 -13.65 2.86
CA ILE A 79 3.77 -13.01 1.54
C ILE A 79 2.49 -13.22 0.72
N GLY A 80 1.93 -14.44 0.76
CA GLY A 80 0.65 -14.72 0.11
C GLY A 80 -0.52 -13.91 0.70
N ALA A 81 -0.58 -13.77 2.01
CA ALA A 81 -1.59 -12.94 2.67
C ALA A 81 -1.38 -11.44 2.41
N ASP A 82 -0.14 -11.00 2.39
CA ASP A 82 0.22 -9.59 2.18
C ASP A 82 -0.26 -9.06 0.83
N ILE A 83 -0.06 -9.82 -0.25
CA ILE A 83 -0.45 -9.36 -1.59
C ILE A 83 -1.96 -9.20 -1.73
N VAL A 84 -2.73 -10.11 -1.12
CA VAL A 84 -4.20 -10.00 -1.10
C VAL A 84 -4.63 -8.78 -0.29
N SER A 85 -4.11 -8.62 0.94
CA SER A 85 -4.44 -7.48 1.81
C SER A 85 -4.09 -6.15 1.15
N HIS A 86 -2.94 -6.06 0.48
CA HIS A 86 -2.51 -4.87 -0.26
C HIS A 86 -3.54 -4.50 -1.33
N CYS A 87 -3.84 -5.42 -2.24
CA CYS A 87 -4.78 -5.16 -3.34
C CYS A 87 -6.22 -4.90 -2.85
N VAL A 88 -6.67 -5.60 -1.79
CA VAL A 88 -7.99 -5.35 -1.18
C VAL A 88 -8.06 -3.92 -0.61
N ASN A 89 -7.01 -3.47 0.07
CA ASN A 89 -6.96 -2.11 0.61
C ASN A 89 -7.05 -1.04 -0.49
N ASP A 90 -6.42 -1.27 -1.65
CA ASP A 90 -6.49 -0.35 -2.77
C ASP A 90 -7.93 -0.18 -3.26
N ILE A 91 -8.64 -1.27 -3.57
CA ILE A 91 -10.02 -1.17 -4.05
C ILE A 91 -10.99 -0.72 -2.94
N ALA A 92 -10.66 -0.97 -1.66
CA ALA A 92 -11.45 -0.49 -0.53
C ALA A 92 -11.48 1.04 -0.45
N THR A 93 -10.43 1.75 -0.92
CA THR A 93 -10.42 3.22 -0.99
C THR A 93 -11.50 3.76 -1.92
N ALA A 94 -11.92 2.98 -2.91
CA ALA A 94 -13.04 3.28 -3.82
C ALA A 94 -14.40 2.76 -3.30
N SER A 95 -14.49 2.30 -2.05
CA SER A 95 -15.69 1.64 -1.49
C SER A 95 -16.09 0.35 -2.21
N ALA A 96 -15.16 -0.30 -2.89
CA ALA A 96 -15.45 -1.53 -3.61
C ALA A 96 -15.50 -2.75 -2.67
N ARG A 97 -16.48 -3.60 -2.90
CA ARG A 97 -16.54 -4.94 -2.32
C ARG A 97 -15.72 -5.89 -3.19
N PRO A 98 -14.72 -6.60 -2.64
CA PRO A 98 -13.94 -7.56 -3.40
C PRO A 98 -14.82 -8.66 -4.01
N LEU A 99 -14.51 -9.08 -5.25
CA LEU A 99 -15.18 -10.17 -5.96
C LEU A 99 -14.24 -11.36 -6.11
N PHE A 100 -13.10 -11.14 -6.77
CA PHE A 100 -12.13 -12.19 -6.98
C PHE A 100 -10.71 -11.61 -7.09
N PHE A 101 -9.75 -12.48 -6.85
CA PHE A 101 -8.32 -12.24 -6.89
C PHE A 101 -7.66 -13.21 -7.88
N LEU A 102 -6.64 -12.74 -8.58
CA LEU A 102 -5.76 -13.51 -9.45
C LEU A 102 -4.32 -13.24 -9.04
N ASP A 103 -3.45 -14.23 -9.14
CA ASP A 103 -2.02 -14.07 -8.86
C ASP A 103 -1.15 -14.31 -10.11
N TYR A 104 0.05 -13.77 -10.08
CA TYR A 104 1.15 -14.11 -10.97
C TYR A 104 2.35 -14.47 -10.10
N PHE A 105 2.69 -15.75 -10.08
CA PHE A 105 3.86 -16.27 -9.40
C PHE A 105 4.92 -16.65 -10.43
N ALA A 106 6.13 -16.07 -10.31
CA ALA A 106 7.26 -16.36 -11.20
C ALA A 106 8.51 -16.73 -10.39
N THR A 107 9.22 -17.77 -10.80
CA THR A 107 10.40 -18.27 -10.09
C THR A 107 11.44 -18.83 -11.05
N GLY A 108 12.70 -18.94 -10.59
CA GLY A 108 13.75 -19.62 -11.36
C GLY A 108 13.55 -21.13 -11.46
N LYS A 109 13.05 -21.73 -10.38
CA LYS A 109 12.65 -23.13 -10.30
C LYS A 109 11.57 -23.27 -9.22
N LEU A 110 10.49 -23.95 -9.55
CA LEU A 110 9.39 -24.19 -8.63
C LEU A 110 9.82 -25.03 -7.42
N ASP A 111 9.61 -24.50 -6.23
CA ASP A 111 9.61 -25.22 -4.97
C ASP A 111 8.16 -25.43 -4.52
N PRO A 112 7.65 -26.67 -4.53
CA PRO A 112 6.26 -26.95 -4.13
C PRO A 112 5.92 -26.55 -2.70
N ALA A 113 6.90 -26.56 -1.78
CA ALA A 113 6.65 -26.17 -0.38
C ALA A 113 6.49 -24.66 -0.24
N VAL A 114 7.31 -23.87 -0.94
CA VAL A 114 7.18 -22.42 -1.01
C VAL A 114 5.86 -22.03 -1.67
N PHE A 115 5.55 -22.62 -2.82
CA PHE A 115 4.30 -22.39 -3.54
C PHE A 115 3.08 -22.72 -2.67
N GLY A 116 3.11 -23.87 -1.98
CA GLY A 116 2.05 -24.26 -1.06
C GLY A 116 1.78 -23.21 0.02
N GLN A 117 2.83 -22.69 0.69
CA GLN A 117 2.71 -21.65 1.70
C GLN A 117 2.11 -20.34 1.13
N LEU A 118 2.52 -19.94 -0.08
CA LEU A 118 1.98 -18.74 -0.74
C LEU A 118 0.47 -18.89 -1.01
N ILE A 119 0.05 -20.03 -1.59
CA ILE A 119 -1.36 -20.34 -1.85
C ILE A 119 -2.17 -20.42 -0.56
N GLU A 120 -1.64 -21.01 0.52
CA GLU A 120 -2.30 -21.02 1.84
C GLU A 120 -2.58 -19.59 2.32
N GLY A 121 -1.55 -18.73 2.32
CA GLY A 121 -1.69 -17.33 2.74
C GLY A 121 -2.68 -16.54 1.89
N MET A 122 -2.61 -16.66 0.56
CA MET A 122 -3.56 -16.03 -0.35
C MET A 122 -5.00 -16.53 -0.13
N SER A 123 -5.17 -17.84 0.02
CA SER A 123 -6.51 -18.45 0.22
C SER A 123 -7.17 -18.00 1.51
N GLU A 124 -6.39 -17.85 2.59
CA GLU A 124 -6.90 -17.36 3.86
C GLU A 124 -7.31 -15.89 3.77
N ALA A 125 -6.41 -15.04 3.25
CA ALA A 125 -6.69 -13.62 3.10
C ALA A 125 -7.87 -13.34 2.15
N CYS A 126 -8.03 -14.13 1.08
CA CYS A 126 -9.20 -14.05 0.20
C CYS A 126 -10.50 -14.44 0.94
N ARG A 127 -10.49 -15.51 1.77
CA ARG A 127 -11.66 -15.87 2.59
C ARG A 127 -12.02 -14.76 3.56
N ASP A 128 -11.03 -14.18 4.25
CA ASP A 128 -11.24 -13.11 5.22
C ASP A 128 -11.76 -11.83 4.57
N ALA A 129 -11.30 -11.52 3.36
CA ALA A 129 -11.79 -10.41 2.56
C ALA A 129 -13.13 -10.68 1.85
N GLY A 130 -13.62 -11.92 1.88
CA GLY A 130 -14.88 -12.31 1.22
C GLY A 130 -14.80 -12.37 -0.30
N CYS A 131 -13.63 -12.69 -0.88
CA CYS A 131 -13.44 -12.85 -2.33
C CYS A 131 -12.92 -14.24 -2.70
N ALA A 132 -13.08 -14.60 -3.98
CA ALA A 132 -12.56 -15.86 -4.50
C ALA A 132 -11.12 -15.71 -4.96
N LEU A 133 -10.21 -16.60 -4.56
CA LEU A 133 -8.97 -16.84 -5.30
C LEU A 133 -9.36 -17.63 -6.56
N LEU A 134 -9.47 -16.92 -7.70
CA LEU A 134 -10.08 -17.47 -8.90
C LEU A 134 -9.10 -18.32 -9.72
N GLY A 135 -7.81 -18.02 -9.62
CA GLY A 135 -6.71 -18.66 -10.32
C GLY A 135 -5.55 -17.68 -10.50
N GLY A 136 -4.68 -17.98 -11.42
CA GLY A 136 -3.50 -17.16 -11.70
C GLY A 136 -2.59 -17.80 -12.73
N GLU A 137 -1.34 -17.37 -12.76
CA GLU A 137 -0.28 -17.92 -13.62
C GLU A 137 0.92 -18.32 -12.76
N THR A 138 1.48 -19.49 -13.03
CA THR A 138 2.71 -19.99 -12.39
C THR A 138 3.77 -20.22 -13.45
N ALA A 139 4.82 -19.38 -13.46
CA ALA A 139 5.86 -19.40 -14.49
C ALA A 139 7.22 -19.81 -13.91
N GLU A 140 7.81 -20.89 -14.44
CA GLU A 140 9.24 -21.17 -14.25
C GLU A 140 10.05 -20.42 -15.31
N MET A 141 10.93 -19.51 -14.86
CA MET A 141 11.71 -18.65 -15.74
C MET A 141 13.22 -18.73 -15.40
N PRO A 142 13.87 -19.86 -15.72
CA PRO A 142 15.29 -20.03 -15.49
C PRO A 142 16.10 -18.99 -16.29
N GLY A 143 17.07 -18.36 -15.60
CA GLY A 143 17.86 -17.27 -16.20
C GLY A 143 17.27 -15.86 -16.01
N VAL A 144 15.98 -15.73 -15.71
CA VAL A 144 15.35 -14.47 -15.24
C VAL A 144 15.43 -14.38 -13.73
N TYR A 145 15.00 -15.42 -13.03
CA TYR A 145 15.13 -15.54 -11.57
C TYR A 145 16.23 -16.51 -11.19
N ALA A 146 16.98 -16.19 -10.13
CA ALA A 146 17.95 -17.13 -9.55
C ALA A 146 17.23 -18.30 -8.86
N LEU A 147 17.96 -19.37 -8.60
CA LEU A 147 17.43 -20.49 -7.81
C LEU A 147 17.03 -20.04 -6.42
N GLY A 148 15.81 -20.37 -6.00
CA GLY A 148 15.23 -19.97 -4.72
C GLY A 148 14.62 -18.56 -4.73
N ASP A 149 14.81 -17.77 -5.79
CA ASP A 149 14.14 -16.48 -5.96
C ASP A 149 12.79 -16.64 -6.66
N TYR A 150 11.86 -15.79 -6.29
CA TYR A 150 10.56 -15.69 -6.93
C TYR A 150 10.03 -14.24 -6.90
N ASP A 151 9.02 -13.98 -7.69
CA ASP A 151 8.19 -12.78 -7.63
C ASP A 151 6.72 -13.16 -7.49
N LEU A 152 5.94 -12.27 -6.87
CA LEU A 152 4.52 -12.46 -6.66
C LEU A 152 3.79 -11.14 -6.86
N ALA A 153 2.88 -11.12 -7.83
CA ALA A 153 1.96 -10.02 -8.07
C ALA A 153 0.51 -10.48 -7.91
N GLY A 154 -0.35 -9.56 -7.53
CA GLY A 154 -1.76 -9.77 -7.34
C GLY A 154 -2.59 -8.84 -8.20
N PHE A 155 -3.75 -9.32 -8.63
CA PHE A 155 -4.76 -8.58 -9.40
C PHE A 155 -6.10 -8.79 -8.72
N ILE A 156 -6.73 -7.70 -8.32
CA ILE A 156 -8.04 -7.76 -7.67
C ILE A 156 -9.10 -7.06 -8.50
N VAL A 157 -10.30 -7.62 -8.49
CA VAL A 157 -11.50 -6.98 -9.02
C VAL A 157 -12.56 -6.93 -7.94
N GLY A 158 -13.16 -5.76 -7.77
CA GLY A 158 -14.25 -5.51 -6.85
C GLY A 158 -15.40 -4.77 -7.53
N LEU A 159 -16.52 -4.67 -6.83
CA LEU A 159 -17.71 -3.97 -7.26
C LEU A 159 -17.97 -2.76 -6.37
N VAL A 160 -18.10 -1.58 -6.99
CA VAL A 160 -18.65 -0.37 -6.37
C VAL A 160 -20.12 -0.29 -6.74
N GLU A 161 -21.00 -0.43 -5.74
CA GLU A 161 -22.45 -0.37 -5.94
C GLU A 161 -22.89 1.04 -6.38
N GLN A 162 -24.02 1.13 -7.07
CA GLN A 162 -24.49 2.40 -7.68
C GLN A 162 -24.71 3.51 -6.65
N ASP A 163 -25.09 3.16 -5.44
CA ASP A 163 -25.41 4.06 -4.32
C ASP A 163 -24.25 4.24 -3.33
N ALA A 164 -23.11 3.63 -3.58
CA ALA A 164 -21.92 3.70 -2.73
C ALA A 164 -21.16 5.05 -2.78
N ARG A 165 -21.76 6.09 -3.37
CA ARG A 165 -21.14 7.44 -3.44
C ARG A 165 -20.95 8.02 -2.06
N ARG A 166 -19.73 8.51 -1.81
CA ARG A 166 -19.36 9.24 -0.60
C ARG A 166 -19.33 10.74 -0.88
N GLU A 167 -19.56 11.53 0.17
CA GLU A 167 -19.36 12.97 0.09
C GLU A 167 -17.88 13.29 -0.17
N ALA A 168 -17.64 14.36 -0.92
CA ALA A 168 -16.27 14.81 -1.16
C ALA A 168 -15.66 15.41 0.13
N PRO A 169 -14.36 15.22 0.38
CA PRO A 169 -13.65 15.94 1.43
C PRO A 169 -13.79 17.46 1.33
N SER A 170 -13.78 18.12 2.48
CA SER A 170 -13.83 19.58 2.61
C SER A 170 -12.86 20.08 3.68
N ALA A 171 -12.50 21.35 3.64
CA ALA A 171 -11.72 21.96 4.72
C ALA A 171 -12.50 21.89 6.05
N GLY A 172 -11.82 21.51 7.12
CA GLY A 172 -12.41 21.24 8.43
C GLY A 172 -12.73 19.78 8.69
N ASP A 173 -12.68 18.90 7.68
CA ASP A 173 -12.66 17.45 7.89
C ASP A 173 -11.38 17.04 8.63
N VAL A 174 -11.45 15.92 9.33
CA VAL A 174 -10.31 15.38 10.08
C VAL A 174 -9.72 14.14 9.40
N LEU A 175 -8.45 13.88 9.70
CA LEU A 175 -7.73 12.69 9.26
C LEU A 175 -7.75 11.66 10.37
N VAL A 176 -8.28 10.49 10.10
CA VAL A 176 -8.31 9.35 11.02
C VAL A 176 -7.32 8.30 10.56
N GLY A 177 -6.37 7.95 11.43
CA GLY A 177 -5.30 7.00 11.12
C GLY A 177 -5.62 5.59 11.59
N LEU A 178 -5.58 4.61 10.69
CA LEU A 178 -5.62 3.19 11.01
C LEU A 178 -4.19 2.64 11.09
N ARG A 179 -3.88 2.00 12.21
CA ARG A 179 -2.52 1.55 12.54
C ARG A 179 -2.02 0.46 11.59
N SER A 180 -0.73 0.53 11.22
CA SER A 180 -0.05 -0.59 10.57
C SER A 180 0.57 -1.55 11.58
N SER A 181 0.79 -2.79 11.17
CA SER A 181 1.55 -3.79 11.93
C SER A 181 3.07 -3.53 11.93
N GLY A 182 3.54 -2.77 10.95
CA GLY A 182 4.95 -2.49 10.67
C GLY A 182 5.10 -1.86 9.29
N LEU A 183 6.12 -2.29 8.54
CA LEU A 183 6.42 -1.75 7.21
C LEU A 183 5.35 -2.09 6.15
N HIS A 184 4.54 -3.10 6.39
CA HIS A 184 3.65 -3.73 5.41
C HIS A 184 4.44 -4.35 4.25
N THR A 185 4.31 -3.85 3.02
CA THR A 185 5.00 -4.34 1.82
C THR A 185 5.90 -3.29 1.17
N ASN A 186 6.10 -2.13 1.80
CA ASN A 186 6.82 -1.01 1.20
C ASN A 186 8.08 -0.62 2.00
N GLY A 187 9.05 0.01 1.31
CA GLY A 187 10.31 0.44 1.92
C GLY A 187 11.33 -0.68 2.15
N TYR A 188 11.07 -1.91 1.72
CA TYR A 188 11.94 -3.06 1.99
C TYR A 188 13.31 -3.00 1.30
N SER A 189 13.45 -2.31 0.17
CA SER A 189 14.77 -2.12 -0.44
C SER A 189 15.69 -1.33 0.50
N LEU A 190 15.19 -0.25 1.10
CA LEU A 190 15.93 0.53 2.09
C LEU A 190 16.11 -0.25 3.41
N ALA A 191 15.05 -0.85 3.95
CA ALA A 191 15.13 -1.61 5.19
C ALA A 191 16.15 -2.77 5.09
N ARG A 192 16.14 -3.54 4.00
CA ARG A 192 17.13 -4.61 3.76
C ARG A 192 18.55 -4.07 3.66
N LYS A 193 18.75 -2.92 3.03
CA LYS A 193 20.06 -2.28 2.97
C LYS A 193 20.55 -1.85 4.36
N VAL A 194 19.67 -1.33 5.20
CA VAL A 194 19.97 -0.95 6.61
C VAL A 194 20.39 -2.16 7.45
N PHE A 195 19.79 -3.32 7.21
CA PHE A 195 20.06 -4.56 7.94
C PHE A 195 21.02 -5.50 7.21
N GLU A 196 21.66 -5.06 6.12
CA GLU A 196 22.63 -5.86 5.37
C GLU A 196 23.78 -6.32 6.29
N GLY A 197 24.06 -7.62 6.29
CA GLY A 197 25.07 -8.23 7.17
C GLY A 197 24.66 -8.39 8.64
N ALA A 198 23.50 -7.91 9.06
CA ALA A 198 23.00 -8.15 10.40
C ALA A 198 22.39 -9.55 10.52
N ALA A 199 22.63 -10.21 11.66
CA ALA A 199 21.93 -11.44 11.97
C ALA A 199 20.43 -11.15 12.16
N LEU A 200 19.58 -11.93 11.48
CA LEU A 200 18.12 -11.87 11.66
C LEU A 200 17.74 -12.54 12.98
N SER A 201 17.77 -11.78 14.08
CA SER A 201 17.25 -12.27 15.36
C SER A 201 15.73 -12.57 15.23
N PRO A 202 15.15 -13.41 16.12
CA PRO A 202 13.72 -13.68 16.11
C PRO A 202 12.87 -12.39 16.13
N ASP A 203 13.23 -11.43 16.97
CA ASP A 203 12.50 -10.16 17.08
C ASP A 203 12.59 -9.31 15.80
N LEU A 204 13.79 -9.22 15.20
CA LEU A 204 13.96 -8.50 13.94
C LEU A 204 13.22 -9.19 12.79
N SER A 205 13.29 -10.53 12.73
CA SER A 205 12.55 -11.32 11.75
C SER A 205 11.04 -11.11 11.90
N ALA A 206 10.51 -11.14 13.12
CA ALA A 206 9.10 -10.90 13.40
C ALA A 206 8.68 -9.48 12.98
N ALA A 207 9.50 -8.45 13.28
CA ALA A 207 9.22 -7.08 12.91
C ALA A 207 9.25 -6.85 11.39
N LEU A 208 10.21 -7.46 10.68
CA LEU A 208 10.31 -7.37 9.22
C LEU A 208 9.27 -8.24 8.50
N MET A 209 8.78 -9.31 9.12
CA MET A 209 7.74 -10.19 8.56
C MET A 209 6.34 -9.88 9.11
N ALA A 210 6.16 -8.75 9.83
CA ALA A 210 4.83 -8.31 10.25
C ALA A 210 3.87 -8.23 9.05
N PRO A 211 2.64 -8.79 9.15
CA PRO A 211 1.74 -8.90 8.00
C PRO A 211 1.20 -7.55 7.56
N HIS A 212 0.88 -7.43 6.29
CA HIS A 212 0.10 -6.32 5.77
C HIS A 212 -1.35 -6.45 6.22
N LEU A 213 -1.84 -5.50 7.01
CA LEU A 213 -3.21 -5.54 7.54
C LEU A 213 -4.22 -5.21 6.45
N CYS A 214 -5.32 -5.97 6.42
CA CYS A 214 -6.49 -5.66 5.60
C CYS A 214 -7.44 -4.75 6.40
N TYR A 215 -7.74 -3.57 5.88
CA TYR A 215 -8.58 -2.56 6.55
C TYR A 215 -10.05 -2.60 6.13
N LEU A 216 -10.44 -3.47 5.20
CA LEU A 216 -11.78 -3.51 4.62
C LEU A 216 -12.88 -3.56 5.68
N ALA A 217 -12.79 -4.49 6.65
CA ALA A 217 -13.80 -4.67 7.68
C ALA A 217 -13.86 -3.48 8.67
N GLU A 218 -12.75 -2.81 8.92
CA GLU A 218 -12.69 -1.63 9.77
C GLU A 218 -13.26 -0.41 9.05
N MET A 219 -12.89 -0.20 7.77
CA MET A 219 -13.41 0.86 6.93
C MET A 219 -14.93 0.78 6.74
N GLN A 220 -15.49 -0.41 6.64
CA GLN A 220 -16.94 -0.61 6.50
C GLN A 220 -17.76 -0.11 7.71
N LYS A 221 -17.13 0.03 8.88
CA LYS A 221 -17.78 0.48 10.13
C LYS A 221 -17.67 2.00 10.33
N LEU A 222 -16.89 2.70 9.53
CA LEU A 222 -16.57 4.10 9.72
C LEU A 222 -17.21 4.98 8.64
N PRO A 223 -17.72 6.18 8.99
CA PRO A 223 -18.39 7.10 8.07
C PRO A 223 -17.37 8.00 7.34
N TRP A 224 -16.42 7.40 6.63
CA TRP A 224 -15.39 8.16 5.91
C TRP A 224 -15.87 8.70 4.57
N LYS A 225 -15.28 9.82 4.11
CA LYS A 225 -15.52 10.48 2.82
C LYS A 225 -14.52 10.05 1.76
N ALA A 226 -13.24 9.96 2.12
CA ALA A 226 -12.16 9.51 1.26
C ALA A 226 -11.12 8.72 2.08
N ALA A 227 -10.30 7.93 1.40
CA ALA A 227 -9.30 7.07 2.02
C ALA A 227 -7.99 7.07 1.23
N ALA A 228 -6.88 7.06 1.94
CA ALA A 228 -5.54 6.90 1.37
C ALA A 228 -4.87 5.65 1.95
N HIS A 229 -4.54 4.69 1.11
CA HIS A 229 -3.73 3.54 1.46
C HIS A 229 -2.26 3.98 1.47
N ILE A 230 -1.60 3.91 2.64
CA ILE A 230 -0.24 4.44 2.81
C ILE A 230 0.79 3.37 2.46
N THR A 231 1.24 3.43 1.22
CA THR A 231 2.20 2.52 0.59
C THR A 231 3.52 3.23 0.26
N GLY A 232 4.21 2.85 -0.81
CA GLY A 232 5.42 3.53 -1.28
C GLY A 232 5.18 5.03 -1.52
N GLY A 233 6.13 5.86 -1.14
CA GLY A 233 5.96 7.31 -1.09
C GLY A 233 5.42 7.84 0.24
N GLY A 234 5.09 6.95 1.20
CA GLY A 234 4.64 7.32 2.54
C GLY A 234 3.37 8.18 2.56
N ILE A 235 3.17 8.92 3.64
CA ILE A 235 2.01 9.82 3.77
C ILE A 235 2.03 10.93 2.71
N PRO A 236 3.16 11.61 2.42
CA PRO A 236 3.20 12.69 1.43
C PRO A 236 2.82 12.26 0.02
N GLY A 237 3.21 11.05 -0.39
CA GLY A 237 2.91 10.53 -1.73
C GLY A 237 1.50 9.98 -1.90
N ASN A 238 0.86 9.52 -0.81
CA ASN A 238 -0.43 8.83 -0.91
C ASN A 238 -1.63 9.67 -0.45
N LEU A 239 -1.51 10.44 0.64
CA LEU A 239 -2.64 11.21 1.16
C LEU A 239 -3.20 12.24 0.15
N PRO A 240 -2.40 12.93 -0.68
CA PRO A 240 -2.91 13.83 -1.71
C PRO A 240 -3.84 13.18 -2.73
N ARG A 241 -3.71 11.87 -2.97
CA ARG A 241 -4.54 11.11 -3.92
C ARG A 241 -6.00 10.99 -3.45
N ALA A 242 -6.22 11.09 -2.13
CA ALA A 242 -7.56 11.06 -1.52
C ALA A 242 -8.21 12.45 -1.38
N LEU A 243 -7.49 13.52 -1.70
CA LEU A 243 -7.97 14.88 -1.52
C LEU A 243 -8.30 15.55 -2.87
N PRO A 244 -9.42 16.25 -3.00
CA PRO A 244 -9.69 17.11 -4.14
C PRO A 244 -8.60 18.16 -4.37
N VAL A 245 -8.51 18.67 -5.60
CA VAL A 245 -7.68 19.84 -5.94
C VAL A 245 -8.13 21.04 -5.11
N GLY A 246 -7.18 21.81 -4.57
CA GLY A 246 -7.44 22.95 -3.69
C GLY A 246 -7.50 22.60 -2.21
N LEU A 247 -7.40 21.31 -1.85
CA LEU A 247 -7.28 20.88 -0.46
C LEU A 247 -5.88 20.32 -0.17
N ALA A 248 -5.46 20.49 1.08
CA ALA A 248 -4.23 20.00 1.65
C ALA A 248 -4.49 19.38 3.02
N ALA A 249 -3.50 18.63 3.53
CA ALA A 249 -3.55 17.97 4.82
C ALA A 249 -2.48 18.52 5.77
N VAL A 250 -2.85 18.70 7.04
CA VAL A 250 -1.92 18.92 8.15
C VAL A 250 -1.91 17.67 9.00
N VAL A 251 -0.77 17.00 9.09
CA VAL A 251 -0.60 15.75 9.83
C VAL A 251 0.16 16.01 11.12
N HIS A 252 -0.38 15.57 12.25
CA HIS A 252 0.18 15.77 13.59
C HIS A 252 1.04 14.56 13.97
N LYS A 253 2.37 14.67 13.88
CA LYS A 253 3.33 13.57 14.11
C LYS A 253 3.21 12.94 15.51
N ASP A 254 2.79 13.72 16.49
CA ASP A 254 2.67 13.28 17.89
C ASP A 254 1.34 12.59 18.22
N ALA A 255 0.39 12.55 17.25
CA ALA A 255 -0.93 11.96 17.46
C ALA A 255 -0.89 10.42 17.60
N TRP A 256 0.20 9.78 17.17
CA TRP A 256 0.39 8.34 17.34
C TRP A 256 1.87 8.01 17.54
N LYS A 257 2.14 6.78 17.97
CA LYS A 257 3.51 6.28 18.14
C LYS A 257 3.79 5.24 17.05
N PRO A 258 4.77 5.49 16.14
CA PRO A 258 5.18 4.50 15.14
C PRO A 258 5.72 3.21 15.79
N ASN A 259 5.67 2.09 15.05
CA ASN A 259 6.23 0.82 15.49
C ASN A 259 7.77 0.96 15.71
N PRO A 260 8.36 0.25 16.68
CA PRO A 260 9.79 0.39 17.01
C PRO A 260 10.75 0.16 15.85
N ILE A 261 10.36 -0.64 14.85
CA ILE A 261 11.17 -0.92 13.67
C ILE A 261 11.57 0.35 12.88
N PHE A 262 10.68 1.36 12.84
CA PHE A 262 10.99 2.63 12.14
C PHE A 262 12.12 3.39 12.84
N ALA A 263 12.12 3.44 14.17
CA ALA A 263 13.20 4.07 14.93
C ALA A 263 14.53 3.32 14.73
N GLU A 264 14.49 1.99 14.64
CA GLU A 264 15.67 1.17 14.43
C GLU A 264 16.26 1.35 13.01
N ILE A 265 15.39 1.42 11.96
CA ILE A 265 15.81 1.73 10.58
C ILE A 265 16.47 3.10 10.53
N ARG A 266 15.82 4.12 11.10
CA ARG A 266 16.35 5.48 11.15
C ARG A 266 17.72 5.55 11.82
N ARG A 267 17.85 4.93 12.99
CA ARG A 267 19.07 4.93 13.79
C ARG A 267 20.23 4.22 13.07
N ARG A 268 20.00 3.01 12.56
CA ARG A 268 21.06 2.19 11.92
C ARG A 268 21.45 2.73 10.56
N GLY A 269 20.47 3.10 9.74
CA GLY A 269 20.69 3.61 8.39
C GLY A 269 21.07 5.08 8.35
N LYS A 270 21.02 5.79 9.50
CA LYS A 270 21.15 7.27 9.56
C LYS A 270 20.21 7.95 8.56
N VAL A 271 19.03 7.35 8.37
CA VAL A 271 18.03 7.82 7.42
C VAL A 271 17.45 9.14 7.93
N SER A 272 17.37 10.15 7.06
CA SER A 272 16.80 11.45 7.40
C SER A 272 15.30 11.36 7.70
N ASP A 273 14.74 12.34 8.39
CA ASP A 273 13.31 12.38 8.69
C ASP A 273 12.48 12.43 7.42
N ASP A 274 12.85 13.28 6.47
CA ASP A 274 12.13 13.43 5.21
C ASP A 274 12.11 12.11 4.43
N GLU A 275 13.24 11.41 4.39
CA GLU A 275 13.33 10.08 3.76
C GLU A 275 12.46 9.03 4.49
N MET A 276 12.43 9.04 5.82
CA MET A 276 11.57 8.14 6.60
C MET A 276 10.09 8.37 6.27
N TRP A 277 9.64 9.63 6.27
CA TRP A 277 8.24 9.98 5.99
C TRP A 277 7.86 9.81 4.50
N GLY A 278 8.82 9.98 3.58
CA GLY A 278 8.63 9.80 2.14
C GLY A 278 8.71 8.34 1.68
N THR A 279 9.28 7.43 2.48
CA THR A 279 9.46 6.02 2.11
C THR A 279 8.49 5.09 2.82
N PHE A 280 8.24 5.32 4.13
CA PHE A 280 7.52 4.39 5.00
C PHE A 280 6.14 4.93 5.40
N ASN A 281 5.26 4.01 5.78
CA ASN A 281 3.94 4.33 6.31
C ASN A 281 3.96 4.94 7.73
N MET A 282 5.11 4.92 8.40
CA MET A 282 5.36 5.46 9.74
C MET A 282 4.33 5.01 10.80
N GLY A 283 3.79 3.80 10.64
CA GLY A 283 2.84 3.20 11.59
C GLY A 283 1.37 3.44 11.27
N LEU A 284 1.04 4.06 10.13
CA LEU A 284 -0.33 4.22 9.60
C LEU A 284 -0.43 3.55 8.24
N GLY A 285 -1.23 2.50 8.13
CA GLY A 285 -1.43 1.81 6.85
C GLY A 285 -2.57 2.39 6.03
N MET A 286 -3.55 3.01 6.67
CA MET A 286 -4.67 3.69 6.02
C MET A 286 -4.96 5.01 6.73
N ILE A 287 -5.27 6.06 5.98
CA ILE A 287 -5.77 7.33 6.51
C ILE A 287 -7.14 7.60 5.87
N LEU A 288 -8.13 7.80 6.72
CA LEU A 288 -9.50 8.13 6.32
C LEU A 288 -9.75 9.62 6.53
N VAL A 289 -10.44 10.24 5.58
CA VAL A 289 -10.98 11.60 5.73
C VAL A 289 -12.42 11.50 6.23
N MET A 290 -12.74 12.17 7.33
CA MET A 290 -14.04 12.10 7.99
C MET A 290 -14.52 13.49 8.40
N GLU A 291 -15.82 13.69 8.42
CA GLU A 291 -16.40 14.86 9.08
C GLU A 291 -16.06 14.84 10.58
N ALA A 292 -15.60 15.97 11.13
CA ALA A 292 -15.16 16.06 12.52
C ALA A 292 -16.25 15.64 13.53
N SER A 293 -17.52 15.95 13.25
CA SER A 293 -18.67 15.59 14.09
C SER A 293 -19.05 14.11 14.01
N ALA A 294 -18.57 13.38 13.00
CA ALA A 294 -18.89 11.97 12.76
C ALA A 294 -17.83 10.99 13.25
N VAL A 295 -16.73 11.48 13.84
CA VAL A 295 -15.63 10.62 14.35
C VAL A 295 -16.11 9.83 15.56
N PRO A 296 -16.09 8.48 15.53
CA PRO A 296 -16.45 7.67 16.68
C PRO A 296 -15.45 7.81 17.83
N GLU A 297 -15.92 7.56 19.04
CA GLU A 297 -15.04 7.51 20.22
C GLU A 297 -13.98 6.40 20.09
N GLY A 298 -12.77 6.68 20.54
CA GLY A 298 -11.65 5.72 20.51
C GLY A 298 -10.88 5.64 19.21
N VAL A 299 -11.28 6.39 18.18
CA VAL A 299 -10.56 6.46 16.89
C VAL A 299 -9.47 7.54 16.97
N THR A 300 -8.31 7.25 16.41
CA THR A 300 -7.16 8.16 16.45
C THR A 300 -7.24 9.21 15.36
N VAL A 301 -7.50 10.48 15.73
CA VAL A 301 -7.37 11.62 14.82
C VAL A 301 -5.89 11.97 14.68
N VAL A 302 -5.39 12.00 13.46
CA VAL A 302 -3.96 12.20 13.14
C VAL A 302 -3.70 13.51 12.39
N GLY A 303 -4.74 14.32 12.15
CA GLY A 303 -4.60 15.59 11.46
C GLY A 303 -5.92 16.14 10.97
N GLU A 304 -5.84 17.11 10.08
CA GLU A 304 -6.98 17.85 9.55
C GLU A 304 -6.81 18.15 8.05
N VAL A 305 -7.93 18.35 7.36
CA VAL A 305 -7.98 18.84 5.98
C VAL A 305 -8.14 20.35 6.01
N VAL A 306 -7.32 21.04 5.23
CA VAL A 306 -7.32 22.51 5.12
C VAL A 306 -7.40 22.96 3.66
N GLU A 307 -7.72 24.22 3.42
CA GLU A 307 -7.52 24.81 2.09
C GLU A 307 -6.03 24.85 1.75
N GLN A 308 -5.70 24.51 0.51
CA GLN A 308 -4.33 24.53 0.02
C GLN A 308 -3.84 25.98 -0.11
N SER A 309 -2.82 26.35 0.64
CA SER A 309 -2.23 27.71 0.64
C SER A 309 -0.84 27.79 -0.03
N GLY A 310 -0.28 26.67 -0.50
CA GLY A 310 1.06 26.58 -1.08
C GLY A 310 1.19 25.40 -2.04
N PRO A 311 2.40 25.09 -2.53
CA PRO A 311 2.63 23.97 -3.44
C PRO A 311 2.48 22.60 -2.76
N GLU A 312 2.77 22.52 -1.46
CA GLU A 312 2.71 21.29 -0.71
C GLU A 312 1.26 20.93 -0.33
N ARG A 313 0.90 19.68 -0.58
CA ARG A 313 -0.43 19.16 -0.25
C ARG A 313 -0.47 18.39 1.08
N VAL A 314 0.69 18.10 1.68
CA VAL A 314 0.81 17.51 3.01
C VAL A 314 1.87 18.26 3.78
N THR A 315 1.52 18.76 4.95
CA THR A 315 2.44 19.37 5.91
C THR A 315 2.39 18.63 7.24
N PHE A 316 3.51 18.63 7.95
CA PHE A 316 3.63 17.96 9.25
C PHE A 316 3.79 18.98 10.39
N ARG A 317 3.10 18.70 11.49
CA ARG A 317 3.24 19.44 12.75
C ARG A 317 3.57 18.51 13.92
#